data_56d35607bb225947528903cccb7e41ea
#
_entry.id   56d35607bb225947528903cccb7e41ea
#
_cell.length_a   1.000
_cell.length_b   1.000
_cell.length_c   1.000
_cell.angle_alpha   90.00
_cell.angle_beta   90.00
_cell.angle_gamma   90.00
#
_symmetry.space_group_name_H-M   'P 1'
#
loop_
_entity.id
_entity.type
_entity.pdbx_description
1 polymer ?
#
loop_
_entity_poly.entity_id
_entity_poly.type
_entity_poly.pdbx_seq_one_letter_code
_entity_poly.pdbx_strand_id
1 'polypeptide(L)' 'MKRSTYHRYDELPLFLNAELVAKVLGVSISSAYELMHEEVFPSVRIGSRFVVPKDKFRQWVERQTGGAR' A
#
# COMPACT_ATOMS: atom_id res chain seq x y z
N MET A 1 -9.22 -9.93 -12.12
CA MET A 1 -8.56 -8.93 -11.26
C MET A 1 -9.57 -8.00 -10.62
N LYS A 2 -9.39 -7.72 -9.36
CA LYS A 2 -10.30 -6.83 -8.67
C LYS A 2 -10.02 -5.38 -9.01
N ARG A 3 -11.07 -4.59 -9.04
CA ARG A 3 -10.90 -3.17 -9.23
C ARG A 3 -10.61 -2.50 -7.90
N SER A 4 -9.77 -1.49 -7.95
CA SER A 4 -9.55 -0.66 -6.78
C SER A 4 -10.80 0.15 -6.48
N THR A 5 -11.11 0.32 -5.20
CA THR A 5 -12.21 1.18 -4.78
C THR A 5 -11.77 2.62 -4.60
N TYR A 6 -10.48 2.90 -4.68
CA TYR A 6 -9.95 4.24 -4.53
C TYR A 6 -9.36 4.71 -5.85
N HIS A 7 -9.68 5.91 -6.22
CA HIS A 7 -9.23 6.49 -7.48
C HIS A 7 -8.18 7.58 -7.28
N ARG A 8 -8.07 8.09 -6.07
CA ARG A 8 -7.16 9.21 -5.78
C ARG A 8 -6.53 8.99 -4.43
N TYR A 9 -5.27 9.39 -4.33
CA TYR A 9 -4.54 9.25 -3.07
C TYR A 9 -5.09 10.14 -1.96
N ASP A 10 -5.64 11.30 -2.30
CA ASP A 10 -6.16 12.19 -1.29
C ASP A 10 -7.44 11.68 -0.63
N GLU A 11 -8.03 10.65 -1.17
CA GLU A 11 -9.17 9.98 -0.55
C GLU A 11 -8.75 9.05 0.58
N LEU A 12 -7.46 8.79 0.70
CA LEU A 12 -6.96 7.82 1.66
C LEU A 12 -6.58 8.50 2.97
N PRO A 13 -6.67 7.79 4.10
CA PRO A 13 -6.15 8.34 5.35
C PRO A 13 -4.64 8.45 5.30
N LEU A 14 -4.07 9.14 6.27
CA LEU A 14 -2.63 9.37 6.30
C LEU A 14 -1.81 8.09 6.43
N PHE A 15 -2.36 7.09 7.09
CA PHE A 15 -1.69 5.79 7.24
C PHE A 15 -2.63 4.70 6.74
N LEU A 16 -2.05 3.72 6.05
CA LEU A 16 -2.82 2.63 5.45
C LEU A 16 -2.47 1.32 6.14
N ASN A 17 -3.48 0.52 6.42
CA ASN A 17 -3.27 -0.84 6.92
C ASN A 17 -3.34 -1.82 5.75
N ALA A 18 -3.20 -3.11 6.04
CA ALA A 18 -3.20 -4.13 4.98
C ALA A 18 -4.51 -4.15 4.20
N GLU A 19 -5.62 -3.95 4.88
CA GLU A 19 -6.92 -3.92 4.20
C GLU A 19 -7.00 -2.79 3.19
N LEU A 20 -6.54 -1.60 3.58
CA LEU A 20 -6.58 -0.46 2.67
C LEU A 20 -5.61 -0.63 1.53
N VAL A 21 -4.41 -1.14 1.82
CA VAL A 21 -3.44 -1.42 0.76
C VAL A 21 -4.03 -2.41 -0.24
N ALA A 22 -4.69 -3.44 0.25
CA ALA A 22 -5.32 -4.44 -0.61
C ALA A 22 -6.38 -3.80 -1.50
N LYS A 23 -7.19 -2.92 -0.95
CA LYS A 23 -8.24 -2.26 -1.73
C LYS A 23 -7.65 -1.34 -2.79
N VAL A 24 -6.62 -0.61 -2.45
CA VAL A 24 -5.99 0.30 -3.41
C VAL A 24 -5.33 -0.47 -4.54
N LEU A 25 -4.64 -1.54 -4.22
CA LEU A 25 -3.93 -2.32 -5.23
C LEU A 25 -4.83 -3.31 -5.96
N GLY A 26 -6.01 -3.59 -5.42
CA GLY A 26 -6.90 -4.57 -6.03
C GLY A 26 -6.43 -5.99 -5.85
N VAL A 27 -5.84 -6.28 -4.71
CA VAL A 27 -5.33 -7.63 -4.41
C VAL A 27 -5.98 -8.15 -3.13
N SER A 28 -5.73 -9.41 -2.80
CA SER A 28 -6.25 -9.99 -1.57
C SER A 28 -5.54 -9.38 -0.35
N ILE A 29 -6.19 -9.46 0.79
CA ILE A 29 -5.61 -8.96 2.03
C ILE A 29 -4.34 -9.75 2.36
N SER A 30 -4.33 -11.05 2.11
CA SER A 30 -3.13 -11.85 2.37
C SER A 30 -1.96 -11.39 1.50
N SER A 31 -2.21 -11.07 0.24
CA SER A 31 -1.15 -10.56 -0.63
C SER A 31 -0.63 -9.23 -0.14
N ALA A 32 -1.52 -8.35 0.27
CA ALA A 32 -1.11 -7.06 0.80
C ALA A 32 -0.30 -7.22 2.08
N TYR A 33 -0.71 -8.14 2.92
CA TYR A 33 -0.02 -8.42 4.17
C TYR A 33 1.41 -8.90 3.92
N GLU A 34 1.56 -9.81 2.97
CA GLU A 34 2.89 -10.30 2.59
C GLU A 34 3.76 -9.18 2.04
N LEU A 35 3.17 -8.32 1.22
CA LEU A 35 3.90 -7.18 0.67
C LEU A 35 4.42 -6.27 1.78
N MET A 36 3.59 -6.02 2.77
CA MET A 36 3.96 -5.11 3.85
C MET A 36 5.04 -5.69 4.76
N HIS A 37 5.33 -6.98 4.66
CA HIS A 37 6.42 -7.60 5.40
C HIS A 37 7.75 -7.52 4.65
N GLU A 38 7.74 -7.10 3.40
CA GLU A 38 8.98 -7.03 2.62
C GLU A 38 9.79 -5.82 3.03
N GLU A 39 11.09 -5.98 3.08
CA GLU A 39 11.99 -4.91 3.48
C GLU A 39 11.92 -3.70 2.56
N VAL A 40 11.70 -3.96 1.28
CA VAL A 40 11.68 -2.88 0.30
C VAL A 40 10.40 -2.05 0.35
N PHE A 41 9.38 -2.57 1.01
CA PHE A 41 8.13 -1.83 1.12
C PHE A 41 8.22 -0.90 2.33
N PRO A 42 7.80 0.35 2.21
CA PRO A 42 8.02 1.35 3.26
C PRO A 42 6.99 1.27 4.40
N SER A 43 6.75 0.08 4.92
CA SER A 43 5.83 -0.08 6.04
C SER A 43 6.53 0.22 7.36
N VAL A 44 5.72 0.58 8.35
CA VAL A 44 6.18 0.85 9.71
C VAL A 44 5.46 -0.13 10.62
N ARG A 45 6.21 -0.77 11.48
CA ARG A 45 5.62 -1.69 12.44
C ARG A 45 5.31 -0.95 13.73
N ILE A 46 4.05 -1.03 14.15
CA ILE A 46 3.62 -0.45 15.41
C ILE A 46 2.97 -1.56 16.21
N GLY A 47 3.68 -2.03 17.22
CA GLY A 47 3.23 -3.19 17.98
C GLY A 47 3.17 -4.41 17.07
N SER A 48 2.02 -5.02 16.93
CA SER A 48 1.84 -6.17 16.06
C SER A 48 1.24 -5.79 14.72
N ARG A 49 1.11 -4.51 14.44
CA ARG A 49 0.49 -4.05 13.21
C ARG A 49 1.49 -3.43 12.28
N PHE A 50 1.21 -3.55 10.99
CA PHE A 50 1.98 -2.86 9.96
C PHE A 50 1.10 -1.81 9.33
N VAL A 51 1.65 -0.61 9.18
CA VAL A 51 0.99 0.48 8.46
C VAL A 51 2.00 1.11 7.53
N VAL A 52 1.51 1.81 6.52
CA VAL A 52 2.40 2.53 5.60
C VAL A 52 1.88 3.95 5.47
N PRO A 53 2.75 4.95 5.61
CA PRO A 53 2.33 6.33 5.35
C PRO A 53 1.91 6.47 3.90
N LYS A 54 0.81 7.15 3.68
CA LYS A 54 0.23 7.28 2.34
C LYS A 54 1.22 7.85 1.34
N ASP A 55 2.01 8.83 1.74
CA ASP A 55 2.99 9.45 0.84
C ASP A 55 4.08 8.45 0.43
N LYS A 56 4.52 7.63 1.38
CA LYS A 56 5.54 6.62 1.07
C LYS A 56 4.98 5.52 0.20
N PHE A 57 3.73 5.16 0.43
CA PHE A 57 3.05 4.17 -0.40
C PHE A 57 2.95 4.66 -1.84
N ARG A 58 2.57 5.92 -2.02
CA ARG A 58 2.46 6.51 -3.34
C ARG A 58 3.80 6.51 -4.06
N GLN A 59 4.87 6.88 -3.37
CA GLN A 59 6.21 6.88 -3.94
C GLN A 59 6.63 5.47 -4.36
N TRP A 60 6.29 4.50 -3.52
CA TRP A 60 6.61 3.10 -3.82
C TRP A 60 5.89 2.65 -5.10
N VAL A 61 4.61 2.96 -5.21
CA VAL A 61 3.83 2.58 -6.38
C VAL A 61 4.43 3.22 -7.64
N GLU A 62 4.79 4.48 -7.55
CA GLU A 62 5.35 5.19 -8.71
C GLU A 62 6.66 4.56 -9.16
N ARG A 63 7.49 4.12 -8.24
CA ARG A 63 8.73 3.44 -8.58
C ARG A 63 8.50 2.10 -9.24
N GLN A 64 7.45 1.40 -8.81
CA GLN A 64 7.15 0.08 -9.38
C GLN A 64 6.55 0.19 -10.77
N THR A 65 5.88 1.27 -11.06
CA THR A 65 5.11 1.35 -12.29
C THR A 65 5.81 2.20 -13.34
N GLY A 66 5.58 3.42 -13.34
CA GLY A 66 5.96 4.22 -14.47
C GLY A 66 7.21 4.99 -14.27
N GLY A 67 7.53 5.23 -13.04
CA GLY A 67 8.68 6.04 -12.75
C GLY A 67 9.95 5.48 -13.30
N ALA A 68 9.94 4.20 -13.58
CA ALA A 68 11.11 3.55 -14.09
C ALA A 68 11.46 3.96 -15.50
N ARG A 69 10.57 4.59 -16.14
CA ARG A 69 10.87 4.96 -17.50
C ARG A 69 11.26 6.36 -17.68
#